data_7e62ec28593a1311c752a49bf1af7a49
#
_entry.id   7e62ec28593a1311c752a49bf1af7a49
#
_cell.length_a   1.000
_cell.length_b   1.000
_cell.length_c   1.000
_cell.angle_alpha   90.00
_cell.angle_beta   90.00
_cell.angle_gamma   90.00
#
_symmetry.space_group_name_H-M   'P 1'
#
loop_
_entity.id
_entity.type
_entity.pdbx_description
1 polymer ?
#
loop_
_entity_poly.entity_id
_entity_poly.type
_entity_poly.pdbx_seq_one_letter_code
_entity_poly.pdbx_strand_id
1 'polypeptide(L)'
;MNTEGKVTYKYIVYIQFEESKKAYTFGSNVKYYTNDIVVVETVRGQELGKVCVPTVDFDASKVKGDIKPVLRKATTEDIKCKEENVERAKEAMKICHECVANLKLDMHLISSEYTLDRTKVIFTYVSDDRVDFRQLLKDLAQHLHCRIELRQVGPRNKAKIVGGIGNCGMECCCSRFMSD
;
A
#
# COMPACT_ATOMS: atom_id res chain seq x y z
N MET A 1 12.54 26.97 12.78
CA MET A 1 13.71 26.24 12.24
C MET A 1 13.57 24.78 12.65
N ASN A 2 12.99 23.99 11.77
CA ASN A 2 12.92 22.54 12.02
C ASN A 2 14.24 21.95 11.54
N THR A 3 15.12 21.69 12.50
CA THR A 3 16.23 20.78 12.30
C THR A 3 15.61 19.38 12.16
N GLU A 4 15.25 19.02 10.93
CA GLU A 4 15.00 17.63 10.59
C GLU A 4 16.32 16.90 10.84
N GLY A 5 16.39 16.25 11.98
CA GLY A 5 17.53 15.43 12.32
C GLY A 5 17.69 14.37 11.23
N LYS A 6 18.75 14.47 10.45
CA LYS A 6 19.15 13.42 9.52
C LYS A 6 19.27 12.14 10.33
N VAL A 7 18.26 11.30 10.27
CA VAL A 7 18.29 9.99 10.93
C VAL A 7 19.36 9.18 10.21
N THR A 8 20.45 8.92 10.87
CA THR A 8 21.55 8.11 10.34
C THR A 8 21.28 6.65 10.64
N TYR A 9 21.11 5.86 9.59
CA TYR A 9 21.00 4.41 9.69
C TYR A 9 22.38 3.77 9.51
N LYS A 10 22.58 2.62 10.14
CA LYS A 10 23.80 1.83 9.97
C LYS A 10 23.75 0.96 8.73
N TYR A 11 22.57 0.54 8.34
CA TYR A 11 22.35 -0.42 7.25
C TYR A 11 21.26 0.04 6.32
N ILE A 12 21.33 -0.46 5.09
CA ILE A 12 20.27 -0.38 4.08
C ILE A 12 19.62 -1.75 3.94
N VAL A 13 18.30 -1.76 3.86
CA VAL A 13 17.48 -2.96 3.65
C VAL A 13 16.67 -2.80 2.39
N TYR A 14 16.70 -3.79 1.53
CA TYR A 14 15.86 -3.84 0.33
C TYR A 14 14.64 -4.69 0.61
N ILE A 15 13.48 -4.06 0.56
CA ILE A 15 12.20 -4.67 0.94
C ILE A 15 11.25 -4.68 -0.24
N GLN A 16 10.63 -5.83 -0.47
CA GLN A 16 9.59 -6.03 -1.47
C GLN A 16 8.24 -6.22 -0.78
N PHE A 17 7.23 -5.53 -1.29
CA PHE A 17 5.85 -5.72 -0.87
C PHE A 17 5.15 -6.72 -1.80
N GLU A 18 4.17 -7.46 -1.29
CA GLU A 18 3.43 -8.45 -2.07
C GLU A 18 2.79 -7.88 -3.32
N GLU A 19 2.33 -6.65 -3.24
CA GLU A 19 1.65 -5.96 -4.35
C GLU A 19 2.61 -5.38 -5.40
N SER A 20 3.88 -5.30 -5.05
CA SER A 20 4.89 -4.68 -5.91
C SER A 20 6.04 -5.63 -6.17
N LYS A 21 6.38 -5.80 -7.45
CA LYS A 21 7.58 -6.55 -7.85
C LYS A 21 8.87 -5.76 -7.63
N LYS A 22 8.77 -4.48 -7.28
CA LYS A 22 9.93 -3.62 -7.04
C LYS A 22 10.41 -3.74 -5.60
N ALA A 23 11.70 -3.73 -5.40
CA ALA A 23 12.31 -3.60 -4.09
C ALA A 23 12.50 -2.13 -3.74
N TYR A 24 12.16 -1.77 -2.53
CA TYR A 24 12.29 -0.42 -2.00
C TYR A 24 13.39 -0.37 -0.95
N THR A 25 14.05 0.77 -0.84
CA THR A 25 15.16 0.96 0.10
C THR A 25 14.66 1.54 1.41
N PHE A 26 14.99 0.88 2.50
CA PHE A 26 14.70 1.33 3.87
C PHE A 26 15.99 1.38 4.70
N GLY A 27 16.00 2.20 5.74
CA GLY A 27 17.10 2.30 6.69
C GLY A 27 16.85 1.47 7.93
N SER A 28 17.91 0.87 8.46
CA SER A 28 17.85 0.10 9.71
C SER A 28 19.13 0.24 10.52
N ASN A 29 18.99 0.05 11.83
CA ASN A 29 20.14 -0.08 12.76
C ASN A 29 20.37 -1.54 13.18
N VAL A 30 19.55 -2.45 12.63
CA VAL A 30 19.58 -3.89 12.89
C VAL A 30 19.81 -4.64 11.59
N LYS A 31 20.52 -5.75 11.64
CA LYS A 31 20.73 -6.62 10.49
C LYS A 31 19.52 -7.53 10.28
N TYR A 32 19.10 -7.64 9.02
CA TYR A 32 18.06 -8.56 8.56
C TYR A 32 18.62 -9.45 7.48
N TYR A 33 18.00 -10.61 7.32
CA TYR A 33 18.38 -11.61 6.32
C TYR A 33 17.32 -11.74 5.24
N THR A 34 17.71 -12.34 4.12
CA THR A 34 16.78 -12.63 3.03
C THR A 34 15.61 -13.48 3.53
N ASN A 35 14.41 -13.14 3.08
CA ASN A 35 13.14 -13.72 3.48
C ASN A 35 12.62 -13.34 4.88
N ASP A 36 13.34 -12.51 5.63
CA ASP A 36 12.77 -11.94 6.85
C ASP A 36 11.56 -11.05 6.50
N ILE A 37 10.50 -11.18 7.29
CA ILE A 37 9.34 -10.29 7.19
C ILE A 37 9.50 -9.21 8.24
N VAL A 38 9.37 -7.96 7.82
CA VAL A 38 9.59 -6.80 8.68
C VAL A 38 8.42 -5.83 8.60
N VAL A 39 8.21 -5.08 9.66
CA VAL A 39 7.26 -3.97 9.69
C VAL A 39 8.01 -2.69 9.34
N VAL A 40 7.52 -1.99 8.34
CA VAL A 40 8.10 -0.74 7.86
C VAL A 40 7.07 0.38 7.91
N GLU A 41 7.54 1.60 8.03
CA GLU A 41 6.70 2.78 7.91
C GLU A 41 6.70 3.28 6.48
N THR A 42 5.52 3.46 5.91
CA THR A 42 5.31 3.99 4.56
C THR A 42 4.40 5.22 4.60
N VAL A 43 4.18 5.84 3.45
CA VAL A 43 3.19 6.94 3.33
C VAL A 43 1.77 6.49 3.64
N ARG A 44 1.50 5.20 3.56
CA ARG A 44 0.19 4.60 3.87
C ARG A 44 0.02 4.25 5.35
N GLY A 45 1.12 4.18 6.09
CA GLY A 45 1.17 3.73 7.47
C GLY A 45 2.13 2.55 7.65
N GLN A 46 1.89 1.72 8.64
CA GLN A 46 2.70 0.53 8.87
C GLN A 46 2.30 -0.59 7.91
N GLU A 47 3.28 -1.17 7.24
CA GLU A 47 3.08 -2.26 6.28
C GLU A 47 4.09 -3.39 6.53
N LEU A 48 3.71 -4.60 6.15
CA LEU A 48 4.61 -5.74 6.13
C LEU A 48 5.34 -5.83 4.80
N GLY A 49 6.64 -6.01 4.86
CA GLY A 49 7.48 -6.23 3.68
C GLY A 49 8.42 -7.39 3.89
N LYS A 50 8.86 -8.00 2.78
CA LYS A 50 9.81 -9.10 2.75
C LYS A 50 11.19 -8.58 2.37
N VAL A 51 12.19 -8.93 3.13
CA VAL A 51 13.59 -8.61 2.83
C VAL A 51 14.06 -9.44 1.64
N CYS A 52 14.46 -8.78 0.56
CA CYS A 52 14.91 -9.44 -0.68
C CYS A 52 16.40 -9.79 -0.64
N VAL A 53 17.19 -8.91 -0.05
CA VAL A 53 18.65 -9.02 0.00
C VAL A 53 19.08 -8.76 1.44
N PRO A 54 20.08 -9.49 1.96
CA PRO A 54 20.60 -9.21 3.30
C PRO A 54 20.99 -7.74 3.45
N THR A 55 20.91 -7.21 4.67
CA THR A 55 21.31 -5.84 4.95
C THR A 55 22.73 -5.56 4.50
N VAL A 56 22.92 -4.42 3.86
CA VAL A 56 24.25 -3.90 3.48
C VAL A 56 24.56 -2.66 4.30
N ASP A 57 25.83 -2.34 4.42
CA ASP A 57 26.26 -1.14 5.13
C ASP A 57 25.70 0.12 4.46
N PHE A 58 25.37 1.12 5.26
CA PHE A 58 24.79 2.36 4.77
C PHE A 58 25.78 3.08 3.84
N ASP A 59 25.32 3.34 2.63
CA ASP A 59 26.06 4.10 1.64
C ASP A 59 25.14 5.19 1.07
N ALA A 60 25.45 6.44 1.41
CA ALA A 60 24.67 7.58 0.98
C ALA A 60 24.61 7.74 -0.55
N SER A 61 25.59 7.19 -1.27
CA SER A 61 25.61 7.22 -2.75
C SER A 61 24.56 6.32 -3.40
N LYS A 62 24.15 5.29 -2.70
CA LYS A 62 23.13 4.31 -3.17
C LYS A 62 21.70 4.72 -2.85
N VAL A 63 21.54 5.82 -2.13
CA VAL A 63 20.26 6.27 -1.63
C VAL A 63 19.86 7.54 -2.35
N LYS A 64 18.72 7.50 -3.00
CA LYS A 64 18.10 8.67 -3.61
C LYS A 64 16.89 9.10 -2.79
N GLY A 65 17.03 10.21 -2.06
CA GLY A 65 15.95 10.81 -1.28
C GLY A 65 15.88 10.35 0.18
N ASP A 66 14.78 10.64 0.82
CA ASP A 66 14.54 10.31 2.22
C ASP A 66 14.27 8.81 2.41
N ILE A 67 15.05 8.20 3.26
CA ILE A 67 14.85 6.79 3.65
C ILE A 67 13.94 6.73 4.87
N LYS A 68 12.93 5.90 4.78
CA LYS A 68 12.07 5.57 5.91
C LYS A 68 12.65 4.40 6.71
N PRO A 69 12.33 4.32 8.02
CA PRO A 69 12.88 3.27 8.88
C PRO A 69 12.18 1.93 8.70
N VAL A 70 12.93 0.86 8.91
CA VAL A 70 12.38 -0.43 9.33
C VAL A 70 12.11 -0.35 10.82
N LEU A 71 10.86 -0.56 11.22
CA LEU A 71 10.43 -0.41 12.61
C LEU A 71 10.89 -1.60 13.46
N ARG A 72 10.59 -2.82 13.00
CA ARG A 72 10.92 -4.06 13.69
C ARG A 72 10.73 -5.27 12.78
N LYS A 73 11.19 -6.42 13.23
CA LYS A 73 10.85 -7.70 12.59
C LYS A 73 9.38 -8.02 12.87
N ALA A 74 8.68 -8.52 11.87
CA ALA A 74 7.29 -8.94 12.02
C ALA A 74 7.17 -10.17 12.92
N THR A 75 6.11 -10.18 13.72
CA THR A 75 5.74 -11.33 14.54
C THR A 75 4.72 -12.20 13.81
N THR A 76 4.46 -13.40 14.32
CA THR A 76 3.40 -14.27 13.82
C THR A 76 2.02 -13.59 13.91
N GLU A 77 1.82 -12.78 14.93
CA GLU A 77 0.59 -12.01 15.13
C GLU A 77 0.41 -10.95 14.03
N ASP A 78 1.48 -10.27 13.64
CA ASP A 78 1.44 -9.29 12.53
C ASP A 78 1.03 -9.96 11.21
N ILE A 79 1.53 -11.14 10.94
CA ILE A 79 1.19 -11.91 9.73
C ILE A 79 -0.29 -12.31 9.76
N LYS A 80 -0.79 -12.81 10.89
CA LYS A 80 -2.22 -13.13 11.07
C LYS A 80 -3.10 -11.89 10.92
N CYS A 81 -2.70 -10.76 11.52
CA CYS A 81 -3.40 -9.50 11.35
C CYS A 81 -3.51 -9.08 9.90
N LYS A 82 -2.46 -9.28 9.12
CA LYS A 82 -2.47 -8.99 7.68
C LYS A 82 -3.48 -9.87 6.94
N GLU A 83 -3.48 -11.16 7.21
CA GLU A 83 -4.43 -12.10 6.61
C GLU A 83 -5.89 -11.75 6.95
N GLU A 84 -6.16 -11.46 8.21
CA GLU A 84 -7.49 -10.99 8.65
C GLU A 84 -7.85 -9.65 8.01
N ASN A 85 -6.89 -8.74 7.84
CA ASN A 85 -7.12 -7.45 7.19
C ASN A 85 -7.50 -7.61 5.72
N VAL A 86 -6.94 -8.60 5.03
CA VAL A 86 -7.33 -8.93 3.64
C VAL A 86 -8.81 -9.35 3.57
N GLU A 87 -9.27 -10.20 4.48
CA GLU A 87 -10.68 -10.61 4.54
C GLU A 87 -11.60 -9.42 4.90
N ARG A 88 -11.22 -8.63 5.89
CA ARG A 88 -11.95 -7.40 6.26
C ARG A 88 -12.00 -6.38 5.11
N ALA A 89 -10.94 -6.28 4.34
CA ALA A 89 -10.90 -5.40 3.17
C ALA A 89 -11.90 -5.84 2.10
N LYS A 90 -12.09 -7.13 1.91
CA LYS A 90 -13.12 -7.65 0.99
C LYS A 90 -14.53 -7.28 1.44
N GLU A 91 -14.82 -7.39 2.73
CA GLU A 91 -16.11 -6.96 3.31
C GLU A 91 -16.29 -5.44 3.17
N ALA A 92 -15.26 -4.67 3.49
CA ALA A 92 -15.27 -3.22 3.33
C ALA A 92 -15.52 -2.81 1.86
N MET A 93 -14.95 -3.55 0.93
CA MET A 93 -15.17 -3.33 -0.51
C MET A 93 -16.63 -3.51 -0.89
N LYS A 94 -17.29 -4.55 -0.39
CA LYS A 94 -18.73 -4.78 -0.62
C LYS A 94 -19.57 -3.63 -0.07
N ILE A 95 -19.32 -3.22 1.16
CA ILE A 95 -20.00 -2.09 1.81
C ILE A 95 -19.80 -0.81 0.99
N CYS A 96 -18.58 -0.55 0.54
CA CYS A 96 -18.28 0.63 -0.27
C CYS A 96 -19.02 0.59 -1.63
N HIS A 97 -19.09 -0.57 -2.29
CA HIS A 97 -19.87 -0.74 -3.52
C HIS A 97 -21.35 -0.43 -3.32
N GLU A 98 -21.93 -0.90 -2.23
CA GLU A 98 -23.32 -0.62 -1.89
C GLU A 98 -23.55 0.88 -1.65
N CYS A 99 -22.69 1.53 -0.89
CA CYS A 99 -22.75 2.96 -0.65
C CYS A 99 -22.62 3.78 -1.95
N VAL A 100 -21.67 3.40 -2.81
CA VAL A 100 -21.48 4.04 -4.13
C VAL A 100 -22.73 3.90 -5.00
N ALA A 101 -23.33 2.72 -5.02
CA ALA A 101 -24.56 2.47 -5.78
C ALA A 101 -25.75 3.27 -5.22
N ASN A 102 -25.90 3.33 -3.90
CA ASN A 102 -26.97 4.08 -3.24
C ASN A 102 -26.87 5.59 -3.48
N LEU A 103 -25.66 6.12 -3.50
CA LEU A 103 -25.38 7.53 -3.75
C LEU A 103 -25.28 7.86 -5.25
N LYS A 104 -25.36 6.87 -6.10
CA LYS A 104 -25.24 7.00 -7.57
C LYS A 104 -23.98 7.75 -8.01
N LEU A 105 -22.86 7.41 -7.39
CA LEU A 105 -21.57 8.01 -7.71
C LEU A 105 -20.95 7.36 -8.94
N ASP A 106 -20.39 8.18 -9.82
CA ASP A 106 -19.69 7.72 -11.03
C ASP A 106 -18.23 7.44 -10.71
N MET A 107 -17.98 6.32 -10.04
CA MET A 107 -16.65 5.86 -9.69
C MET A 107 -16.58 4.33 -9.72
N HIS A 108 -15.40 3.81 -10.08
CA HIS A 108 -15.11 2.39 -10.09
C HIS A 108 -14.08 2.05 -9.02
N LEU A 109 -14.49 1.25 -8.06
CA LEU A 109 -13.59 0.73 -7.02
C LEU A 109 -12.66 -0.32 -7.62
N ILE A 110 -11.38 -0.22 -7.30
CA ILE A 110 -10.35 -1.18 -7.74
C ILE A 110 -9.95 -2.09 -6.61
N SER A 111 -9.60 -1.51 -5.46
CA SER A 111 -9.10 -2.24 -4.31
C SER A 111 -9.41 -1.54 -3.01
N SER A 112 -9.34 -2.28 -1.94
CA SER A 112 -9.40 -1.76 -0.57
C SER A 112 -8.32 -2.43 0.26
N GLU A 113 -7.71 -1.67 1.15
CA GLU A 113 -6.62 -2.13 2.00
C GLU A 113 -6.75 -1.54 3.40
N TYR A 114 -6.57 -2.37 4.42
CA TYR A 114 -6.40 -1.90 5.79
C TYR A 114 -4.92 -1.68 6.10
N THR A 115 -4.64 -0.66 6.90
CA THR A 115 -3.32 -0.54 7.53
C THR A 115 -3.14 -1.65 8.57
N LEU A 116 -1.90 -2.01 8.90
CA LEU A 116 -1.60 -3.11 9.80
C LEU A 116 -2.24 -2.91 11.19
N ASP A 117 -2.28 -1.67 11.67
CA ASP A 117 -2.91 -1.29 12.94
C ASP A 117 -4.44 -1.17 12.87
N ARG A 118 -5.05 -1.35 11.69
CA ARG A 118 -6.49 -1.25 11.45
C ARG A 118 -7.13 0.10 11.76
N THR A 119 -6.33 1.15 11.89
CA THR A 119 -6.84 2.50 12.17
C THR A 119 -7.39 3.18 10.92
N LYS A 120 -6.97 2.73 9.74
CA LYS A 120 -7.33 3.32 8.45
C LYS A 120 -7.59 2.26 7.39
N VAL A 121 -8.58 2.52 6.54
CA VAL A 121 -8.81 1.75 5.31
C VAL A 121 -8.64 2.68 4.11
N ILE A 122 -7.96 2.19 3.09
CA ILE A 122 -7.67 2.91 1.86
C ILE A 122 -8.46 2.26 0.72
N PHE A 123 -9.32 3.03 0.08
CA PHE A 123 -10.02 2.61 -1.14
C PHE A 123 -9.37 3.25 -2.36
N THR A 124 -8.98 2.43 -3.30
CA THR A 124 -8.45 2.87 -4.59
C THR A 124 -9.54 2.81 -5.64
N TYR A 125 -9.73 3.87 -6.38
CA TYR A 125 -10.80 3.98 -7.38
C TYR A 125 -10.34 4.71 -8.63
N VAL A 126 -11.11 4.52 -9.70
CA VAL A 126 -11.01 5.29 -10.95
C VAL A 126 -12.30 6.06 -11.17
N SER A 127 -12.18 7.32 -11.53
CA SER A 127 -13.31 8.15 -11.94
C SER A 127 -12.86 9.11 -13.04
N ASP A 128 -13.72 9.35 -14.01
CA ASP A 128 -13.44 10.31 -15.11
C ASP A 128 -13.70 11.75 -14.67
N ASP A 129 -14.63 11.95 -13.75
CA ASP A 129 -15.06 13.25 -13.25
C ASP A 129 -14.79 13.42 -11.75
N ARG A 130 -14.90 14.66 -11.28
CA ARG A 130 -14.89 14.93 -9.85
C ARG A 130 -16.14 14.37 -9.18
N VAL A 131 -15.93 13.61 -8.12
CA VAL A 131 -16.99 13.01 -7.32
C VAL A 131 -17.03 13.66 -5.94
N ASP A 132 -18.23 13.96 -5.45
CA ASP A 132 -18.43 14.44 -4.09
C ASP A 132 -18.48 13.25 -3.12
N PHE A 133 -17.44 13.10 -2.32
CA PHE A 133 -17.29 11.98 -1.39
C PHE A 133 -17.81 12.25 0.01
N ARG A 134 -18.30 13.44 0.31
CA ARG A 134 -18.65 13.83 1.68
C ARG A 134 -19.62 12.86 2.33
N GLN A 135 -20.71 12.54 1.63
CA GLN A 135 -21.69 11.57 2.12
C GLN A 135 -21.14 10.15 2.16
N LEU A 136 -20.38 9.75 1.13
CA LEU A 136 -19.73 8.44 1.06
C LEU A 136 -18.79 8.22 2.26
N LEU A 137 -17.97 9.20 2.59
CA LEU A 137 -17.07 9.14 3.73
C LEU A 137 -17.80 8.98 5.06
N LYS A 138 -18.91 9.69 5.23
CA LYS A 138 -19.76 9.56 6.42
C LYS A 138 -20.37 8.16 6.55
N ASP A 139 -20.93 7.66 5.48
CA ASP A 139 -21.56 6.34 5.45
C ASP A 139 -20.53 5.23 5.71
N LEU A 140 -19.38 5.30 5.07
CA LEU A 140 -18.29 4.33 5.30
C LEU A 140 -17.75 4.40 6.72
N ALA A 141 -17.57 5.59 7.28
CA ALA A 141 -17.10 5.75 8.65
C ALA A 141 -18.10 5.15 9.66
N GLN A 142 -19.39 5.26 9.42
CA GLN A 142 -20.43 4.65 10.25
C GLN A 142 -20.42 3.13 10.19
N HIS A 143 -20.17 2.54 9.02
CA HIS A 143 -20.13 1.09 8.84
C HIS A 143 -18.82 0.46 9.28
N LEU A 144 -17.70 1.12 9.02
CA LEU A 144 -16.37 0.55 9.22
C LEU A 144 -15.69 0.97 10.52
N HIS A 145 -16.18 2.02 11.16
CA HIS A 145 -15.66 2.57 12.44
C HIS A 145 -14.14 2.84 12.42
N CYS A 146 -13.61 3.26 11.27
CA CYS A 146 -12.22 3.60 11.10
C CYS A 146 -12.05 4.80 10.16
N ARG A 147 -10.84 5.30 10.06
CA ARG A 147 -10.51 6.40 9.15
C ARG A 147 -10.57 5.89 7.70
N ILE A 148 -11.23 6.66 6.85
CA ILE A 148 -11.38 6.32 5.42
C ILE A 148 -10.47 7.23 4.59
N GLU A 149 -9.71 6.63 3.71
CA GLU A 149 -8.92 7.35 2.71
C GLU A 149 -9.35 6.90 1.32
N LEU A 150 -9.63 7.84 0.44
CA LEU A 150 -9.96 7.59 -0.96
C LEU A 150 -8.80 8.02 -1.84
N ARG A 151 -8.32 7.11 -2.67
CA ARG A 151 -7.22 7.36 -3.61
C ARG A 151 -7.69 7.17 -5.04
N GLN A 152 -7.63 8.26 -5.82
CA GLN A 152 -7.91 8.21 -7.24
C GLN A 152 -6.67 7.79 -8.03
N VAL A 153 -6.85 6.89 -8.98
CA VAL A 153 -5.81 6.48 -9.92
C VAL A 153 -6.28 6.71 -11.35
N GLY A 154 -5.34 7.02 -12.23
CA GLY A 154 -5.64 7.17 -13.66
C GLY A 154 -5.91 5.81 -14.33
N PRO A 155 -6.56 5.80 -15.51
CA PRO A 155 -6.88 4.57 -16.25
C PRO A 155 -5.65 3.70 -16.54
N ARG A 156 -4.52 4.30 -16.80
CA ARG A 156 -3.24 3.61 -17.03
C ARG A 156 -2.74 2.87 -15.79
N ASN A 157 -2.87 3.49 -14.63
CA ASN A 157 -2.49 2.88 -13.36
C ASN A 157 -3.45 1.74 -12.98
N LYS A 158 -4.72 1.82 -13.40
CA LYS A 158 -5.67 0.72 -13.25
C LYS A 158 -5.16 -0.56 -13.90
N ALA A 159 -4.68 -0.49 -15.14
CA ALA A 159 -4.13 -1.64 -15.84
C ALA A 159 -2.94 -2.28 -15.11
N LYS A 160 -2.06 -1.48 -14.51
CA LYS A 160 -0.94 -1.98 -13.68
C LYS A 160 -1.41 -2.66 -12.39
N ILE A 161 -2.39 -2.10 -11.70
CA ILE A 161 -2.89 -2.60 -10.41
C ILE A 161 -3.59 -3.95 -10.58
N VAL A 162 -4.43 -4.10 -11.60
CA VAL A 162 -5.19 -5.33 -11.86
C VAL A 162 -4.40 -6.38 -12.66
N GLY A 163 -3.09 -6.16 -12.85
CA GLY A 163 -2.24 -7.06 -13.63
C GLY A 163 -2.40 -6.95 -15.15
N GLY A 164 -3.28 -6.07 -15.62
CA GLY A 164 -3.47 -5.79 -17.04
C GLY A 164 -3.99 -6.97 -17.86
N ILE A 165 -4.79 -7.85 -17.28
CA ILE A 165 -5.40 -8.98 -17.99
C ILE A 165 -6.55 -8.47 -18.85
N GLY A 166 -6.43 -8.64 -20.15
CA GLY A 166 -7.48 -8.28 -21.10
C GLY A 166 -8.55 -9.38 -21.24
N ASN A 167 -9.56 -9.12 -22.09
CA ASN A 167 -10.67 -10.03 -22.35
C ASN A 167 -10.26 -11.39 -22.90
N CYS A 168 -9.09 -11.49 -23.49
CA CYS A 168 -8.52 -12.74 -24.04
C CYS A 168 -7.69 -13.53 -23.00
N GLY A 169 -7.61 -13.09 -21.74
CA GLY A 169 -6.82 -13.71 -20.70
C GLY A 169 -5.30 -13.43 -20.80
N MET A 170 -4.87 -12.62 -21.76
CA MET A 170 -3.47 -12.19 -21.91
C MET A 170 -3.21 -10.87 -21.20
N GLU A 171 -1.97 -10.63 -20.78
CA GLU A 171 -1.59 -9.35 -20.19
C GLU A 171 -1.88 -8.19 -21.15
N CYS A 172 -2.41 -7.10 -20.58
CA CYS A 172 -2.64 -5.86 -21.31
C CYS A 172 -1.31 -5.29 -21.83
N CYS A 173 -1.35 -4.68 -23.02
CA CYS A 173 -0.19 -4.03 -23.62
C CYS A 173 0.47 -2.99 -22.68
N CYS A 174 -0.29 -2.27 -21.90
CA CYS A 174 0.23 -1.31 -20.92
C CYS A 174 1.08 -1.95 -19.83
N SER A 175 0.71 -3.14 -19.37
CA SER A 175 1.52 -3.88 -18.39
C SER A 175 2.78 -4.48 -19.02
N ARG A 176 2.69 -4.87 -20.27
CA ARG A 176 3.76 -5.61 -20.97
C ARG A 176 4.86 -4.71 -21.51
N PHE A 177 4.50 -3.55 -22.06
CA PHE A 177 5.42 -2.66 -22.77
C PHE A 177 5.74 -1.35 -22.05
N MET A 178 5.03 -1.02 -21.00
CA MET A 178 5.22 0.20 -20.22
C MET A 178 5.76 -0.13 -18.83
N SER A 179 6.94 -0.72 -18.79
CA SER A 179 7.72 -0.82 -17.56
C SER A 179 8.44 0.50 -17.31
N ASP A 180 8.20 1.11 -16.18
CA ASP A 180 8.96 2.26 -15.73
C ASP A 180 10.36 1.85 -15.29
#